data_387eb86a90946f288e8ac9ce30608613
#
_entry.id   387eb86a90946f288e8ac9ce30608613
#
_cell.length_a   1.000
_cell.length_b   1.000
_cell.length_c   1.000
_cell.angle_alpha   90.00
_cell.angle_beta   90.00
_cell.angle_gamma   90.00
#
_symmetry.space_group_name_H-M   'P 1'
#
loop_
_entity.id
_entity.type
_entity.pdbx_description
1 polymer ?
#
loop_
_entity_poly.entity_id
_entity_poly.type
_entity_poly.pdbx_seq_one_letter_code
_entity_poly.pdbx_strand_id
1 'polypeptide(L)'
;MVLLRRVIGDALRARRQGQHRTLREVSTSARVSLGYLSEVERGRKEASSELLAAICEALDVPMSEVLREVSDNLALAEAVSSVEHLEPVVAPVAPGPMRVTDLAA
;
A
#
# COMPACT_ATOMS: atom_id res chain seq x y z
N MET A 1 1.55 10.96 11.29
CA MET A 1 1.76 9.52 11.40
C MET A 1 1.01 8.79 10.30
N VAL A 2 1.64 7.79 9.69
CA VAL A 2 1.02 7.02 8.63
C VAL A 2 0.44 5.75 9.21
N LEU A 3 -0.80 5.43 8.88
CA LEU A 3 -1.44 4.21 9.36
C LEU A 3 -1.23 3.09 8.35
N LEU A 4 -0.62 2.02 8.82
CA LEU A 4 -0.32 0.87 7.96
C LEU A 4 -1.58 0.28 7.35
N ARG A 5 -2.66 0.16 8.14
CA ARG A 5 -3.90 -0.42 7.61
C ARG A 5 -4.48 0.40 6.46
N ARG A 6 -4.24 1.70 6.45
CA ARG A 6 -4.70 2.56 5.35
C ARG A 6 -3.88 2.29 4.09
N VAL A 7 -2.57 2.15 4.23
CA VAL A 7 -1.70 1.88 3.08
C VAL A 7 -2.03 0.51 2.50
N ILE A 8 -2.23 -0.48 3.38
CA ILE A 8 -2.62 -1.82 2.92
C ILE A 8 -3.97 -1.77 2.22
N GLY A 9 -4.95 -1.07 2.80
CA GLY A 9 -6.27 -0.96 2.19
C GLY A 9 -6.22 -0.33 0.82
N ASP A 10 -5.43 0.74 0.67
CA ASP A 10 -5.27 1.41 -0.62
C ASP A 10 -4.65 0.47 -1.66
N ALA A 11 -3.65 -0.31 -1.26
CA ALA A 11 -3.00 -1.23 -2.17
C ALA A 11 -3.97 -2.33 -2.65
N LEU A 12 -4.75 -2.87 -1.74
CA LEU A 12 -5.73 -3.90 -2.10
C LEU A 12 -6.80 -3.33 -3.02
N ARG A 13 -7.27 -2.13 -2.72
CA ARG A 13 -8.28 -1.49 -3.55
C ARG A 13 -7.74 -1.22 -4.95
N ALA A 14 -6.51 -0.74 -5.05
CA ALA A 14 -5.90 -0.46 -6.34
C ALA A 14 -5.80 -1.72 -7.18
N ARG A 15 -5.42 -2.85 -6.54
CA ARG A 15 -5.34 -4.12 -7.27
C ARG A 15 -6.71 -4.56 -7.75
N ARG A 16 -7.72 -4.44 -6.89
CA ARG A 16 -9.07 -4.83 -7.26
C ARG A 16 -9.58 -3.99 -8.42
N GLN A 17 -9.42 -2.68 -8.32
CA GLN A 17 -9.89 -1.77 -9.37
C GLN A 17 -9.12 -1.97 -10.66
N GLY A 18 -7.83 -2.24 -10.56
CA GLY A 18 -7.01 -2.52 -11.74
C GLY A 18 -7.46 -3.77 -12.47
N GLN A 19 -8.08 -4.71 -11.76
CA GLN A 19 -8.62 -5.91 -12.36
C GLN A 19 -10.08 -5.75 -12.79
N HIS A 20 -10.66 -4.57 -12.60
CA HIS A 20 -12.05 -4.29 -12.93
C HIS A 20 -13.00 -5.24 -12.21
N ARG A 21 -12.69 -5.58 -10.96
CA ARG A 21 -13.50 -6.49 -10.16
C ARG A 21 -14.24 -5.71 -9.10
N THR A 22 -15.47 -6.14 -8.82
CA THR A 22 -16.28 -5.46 -7.82
C THR A 22 -15.86 -5.91 -6.42
N LEU A 23 -16.21 -5.10 -5.45
CA LEU A 23 -15.97 -5.44 -4.05
C LEU A 23 -16.65 -6.76 -3.70
N ARG A 24 -17.87 -6.96 -4.21
CA ARG A 24 -18.61 -8.18 -3.94
C ARG A 24 -17.92 -9.42 -4.52
N GLU A 25 -17.42 -9.30 -5.75
CA GLU A 25 -16.72 -10.42 -6.36
C GLU A 25 -15.53 -10.85 -5.54
N VAL A 26 -14.75 -9.89 -5.07
CA VAL A 26 -13.56 -10.23 -4.28
C VAL A 26 -13.95 -10.74 -2.90
N SER A 27 -14.96 -10.16 -2.28
CA SER A 27 -15.39 -10.62 -0.96
C SER A 27 -15.90 -12.06 -1.04
N THR A 28 -16.64 -12.41 -2.08
CA THR A 28 -17.12 -13.76 -2.28
C THR A 28 -15.97 -14.72 -2.50
N SER A 29 -15.02 -14.35 -3.35
CA SER A 29 -13.88 -15.19 -3.66
C SER A 29 -13.00 -15.39 -2.43
N ALA A 30 -12.82 -14.36 -1.61
CA ALA A 30 -11.99 -14.44 -0.41
C ALA A 30 -12.75 -15.05 0.76
N ARG A 31 -14.07 -15.23 0.63
CA ARG A 31 -14.91 -15.76 1.70
C ARG A 31 -14.91 -14.86 2.92
N VAL A 32 -14.94 -13.56 2.69
CA VAL A 32 -15.08 -12.58 3.76
C VAL A 32 -16.33 -11.77 3.49
N SER A 33 -16.88 -11.16 4.53
CA SER A 33 -18.09 -10.36 4.34
C SER A 33 -17.76 -9.12 3.53
N LEU A 34 -18.75 -8.67 2.77
CA LEU A 34 -18.62 -7.47 1.97
C LEU A 34 -18.30 -6.25 2.83
N GLY A 35 -19.00 -6.14 3.97
CA GLY A 35 -18.76 -5.03 4.86
C GLY A 35 -17.36 -5.03 5.44
N TYR A 36 -16.86 -6.22 5.79
CA TYR A 36 -15.51 -6.32 6.33
C TYR A 36 -14.47 -5.90 5.28
N LEU A 37 -14.60 -6.43 4.06
CA LEU A 37 -13.65 -6.08 3.01
C LEU A 37 -13.69 -4.57 2.72
N SER A 38 -14.90 -4.01 2.72
CA SER A 38 -15.05 -2.57 2.51
C SER A 38 -14.30 -1.78 3.59
N GLU A 39 -14.40 -2.21 4.85
CA GLU A 39 -13.71 -1.53 5.95
C GLU A 39 -12.20 -1.68 5.86
N VAL A 40 -11.74 -2.85 5.41
CA VAL A 40 -10.30 -3.08 5.21
C VAL A 40 -9.78 -2.15 4.10
N GLU A 41 -10.50 -2.05 2.99
CA GLU A 41 -10.06 -1.18 1.89
C GLU A 41 -10.05 0.29 2.30
N ARG A 42 -10.94 0.67 3.20
CA ARG A 42 -10.98 2.06 3.68
C ARG A 42 -9.99 2.34 4.80
N GLY A 43 -9.23 1.32 5.21
CA GLY A 43 -8.25 1.49 6.25
C GLY A 43 -8.85 1.62 7.63
N ARG A 44 -10.10 1.16 7.81
CA ARG A 44 -10.78 1.26 9.10
C ARG A 44 -10.62 0.01 9.94
N LYS A 45 -10.27 -1.11 9.33
CA LYS A 45 -10.03 -2.36 10.04
C LYS A 45 -8.76 -2.98 9.52
N GLU A 46 -8.07 -3.68 10.42
CA GLU A 46 -6.86 -4.39 10.07
C GLU A 46 -7.23 -5.82 9.72
N ALA A 47 -6.63 -6.32 8.65
CA ALA A 47 -6.83 -7.70 8.26
C ALA A 47 -5.81 -8.56 8.99
N SER A 48 -6.27 -9.67 9.55
CA SER A 48 -5.36 -10.66 10.11
C SER A 48 -4.54 -11.26 8.98
N SER A 49 -3.45 -11.94 9.33
CA SER A 49 -2.61 -12.58 8.33
C SER A 49 -3.42 -13.53 7.45
N GLU A 50 -4.30 -14.31 8.07
CA GLU A 50 -5.11 -15.28 7.33
C GLU A 50 -6.08 -14.59 6.37
N LEU A 51 -6.71 -13.51 6.83
CA LEU A 51 -7.66 -12.80 5.98
C LEU A 51 -6.95 -12.04 4.87
N LEU A 52 -5.80 -11.46 5.19
CA LEU A 52 -5.00 -10.78 4.17
C LEU A 52 -4.56 -11.77 3.09
N ALA A 53 -4.12 -12.96 3.51
CA ALA A 53 -3.74 -14.00 2.56
C ALA A 53 -4.92 -14.41 1.69
N ALA A 54 -6.11 -14.54 2.27
CA ALA A 54 -7.30 -14.91 1.52
C ALA A 54 -7.67 -13.84 0.50
N ILE A 55 -7.55 -12.57 0.88
CA ILE A 55 -7.85 -11.47 -0.03
C ILE A 55 -6.84 -11.44 -1.17
N CYS A 56 -5.55 -11.59 -0.86
CA CYS A 56 -4.52 -11.62 -1.89
C CYS A 56 -4.73 -12.78 -2.86
N GLU A 57 -5.10 -13.94 -2.32
CA GLU A 57 -5.37 -15.10 -3.16
C GLU A 57 -6.57 -14.83 -4.07
N ALA A 58 -7.60 -14.20 -3.53
CA ALA A 58 -8.77 -13.83 -4.32
C ALA A 58 -8.41 -12.86 -5.43
N LEU A 59 -7.42 -12.01 -5.21
CA LEU A 59 -6.95 -11.06 -6.20
C LEU A 59 -5.88 -11.67 -7.12
N ASP A 60 -5.53 -12.93 -6.87
CA ASP A 60 -4.55 -13.66 -7.68
C ASP A 60 -3.21 -12.91 -7.71
N VAL A 61 -2.78 -12.45 -6.56
CA VAL A 61 -1.51 -11.74 -6.42
C VAL A 61 -0.78 -12.30 -5.21
N PRO A 62 0.54 -12.52 -5.30
CA PRO A 62 1.30 -12.97 -4.14
C PRO A 62 1.27 -11.90 -3.05
N MET A 63 1.12 -12.34 -1.80
CA MET A 63 1.12 -11.40 -0.68
C MET A 63 2.43 -10.61 -0.65
N SER A 64 3.55 -11.26 -0.99
CA SER A 64 4.84 -10.59 -1.00
C SER A 64 4.86 -9.40 -1.96
N GLU A 65 4.17 -9.52 -3.08
CA GLU A 65 4.11 -8.44 -4.04
C GLU A 65 3.27 -7.29 -3.51
N VAL A 66 2.16 -7.60 -2.86
CA VAL A 66 1.33 -6.57 -2.25
C VAL A 66 2.10 -5.87 -1.15
N LEU A 67 2.81 -6.62 -0.32
CA LEU A 67 3.59 -6.03 0.77
C LEU A 67 4.75 -5.19 0.26
N ARG A 68 5.33 -5.55 -0.87
CA ARG A 68 6.38 -4.72 -1.48
C ARG A 68 5.80 -3.40 -1.92
N GLU A 69 4.64 -3.42 -2.55
CA GLU A 69 3.96 -2.21 -2.96
C GLU A 69 3.60 -1.36 -1.74
N VAL A 70 3.12 -2.01 -0.69
CA VAL A 70 2.80 -1.31 0.56
C VAL A 70 4.06 -0.67 1.14
N SER A 71 5.17 -1.41 1.13
CA SER A 71 6.44 -0.89 1.63
C SER A 71 6.87 0.35 0.87
N ASP A 72 6.77 0.32 -0.46
CA ASP A 72 7.14 1.47 -1.28
C ASP A 72 6.25 2.67 -0.99
N ASN A 73 4.95 2.44 -0.90
CA ASN A 73 4.00 3.51 -0.64
C ASN A 73 4.18 4.08 0.78
N LEU A 74 4.47 3.20 1.72
CA LEU A 74 4.70 3.61 3.10
C LEU A 74 5.97 4.47 3.18
N ALA A 75 7.02 4.05 2.51
CA ALA A 75 8.28 4.81 2.50
C ALA A 75 8.05 6.20 1.92
N LEU A 76 7.27 6.28 0.84
CA LEU A 76 6.97 7.56 0.22
C LEU A 76 6.16 8.44 1.17
N ALA A 77 5.16 7.86 1.82
CA ALA A 77 4.32 8.61 2.77
C ALA A 77 5.14 9.10 3.95
N GLU A 78 6.07 8.26 4.43
CA GLU A 78 6.94 8.64 5.53
C GLU A 78 7.88 9.77 5.12
N ALA A 79 8.38 9.72 3.90
CA ALA A 79 9.25 10.78 3.39
C ALA A 79 8.50 12.11 3.29
N VAL A 80 7.27 12.09 2.80
CA VAL A 80 6.45 13.29 2.70
C VAL A 80 6.16 13.84 4.09
N SER A 81 5.79 12.98 5.03
CA SER A 81 5.50 13.40 6.40
C SER A 81 6.75 13.99 7.06
N SER A 82 7.90 13.40 6.79
CA SER A 82 9.16 13.88 7.33
C SER A 82 9.50 15.26 6.79
N VAL A 83 9.28 15.44 5.48
CA VAL A 83 9.54 16.73 4.85
C VAL A 83 8.64 17.81 5.43
N GLU A 84 7.40 17.47 5.73
CA GLU A 84 6.46 18.42 6.32
C GLU A 84 6.89 18.90 7.69
N HIS A 85 7.71 18.12 8.37
CA HIS A 85 8.19 18.47 9.70
C HIS A 85 9.54 19.16 9.68
N LEU A 86 10.14 19.30 8.51
CA LEU A 86 11.43 19.94 8.41
C LEU A 86 11.29 21.42 8.19
N GLU A 87 12.28 22.15 8.64
CA GLU A 87 12.37 23.56 8.31
C GLU A 87 12.56 23.68 6.82
N PRO A 88 12.03 24.68 6.22
CA PRO A 88 12.20 24.84 4.77
C PRO A 88 13.61 25.24 4.46
N VAL A 89 14.48 24.37 4.51
CA VAL A 89 15.79 24.62 4.26
C VAL A 89 16.11 24.26 3.02
N VAL A 90 16.56 24.33 2.42
CA VAL A 90 16.88 23.93 1.34
C VAL A 90 17.43 23.00 0.95
N ALA A 91 17.45 22.53 0.39
CA ALA A 91 17.83 21.70 -0.03
C ALA A 91 18.40 21.21 -0.79
N PRO A 92 18.84 20.79 -1.22
CA PRO A 92 19.32 20.30 -2.02
C PRO A 92 19.29 19.41 -2.64
N VAL A 93 19.57 19.15 -3.04
CA VAL A 93 19.61 18.32 -3.63
C VAL A 93 19.84 17.27 -3.91
N ALA A 94 20.01 17.04 -4.33
CA ALA A 94 20.10 16.01 -4.66
C ALA A 94 20.36 15.10 -4.91
N PRO A 95 20.55 14.88 -5.17
CA PRO A 95 20.73 13.92 -5.47
C PRO A 95 20.97 13.11 -5.65
N GLY A 96 21.09 13.10 -5.83
CA GLY A 96 21.17 12.50 -6.03
C GLY A 96 21.62 11.67 -6.24
N PRO A 97 21.74 11.50 -6.41
CA PRO A 97 22.01 10.74 -6.61
C PRO A 97 22.31 10.13 -6.85
N MET A 98 22.01 10.20 -7.02
CA MET A 98 22.14 9.98 -7.27
C MET A 98 22.64 9.52 -7.45
N ARG A 99 22.72 9.43 -7.61
CA ARG A 99 23.02 9.25 -7.85
C ARG A 99 23.54 8.62 -7.99
N VAL A 100 23.60 8.55 -8.15
CA VAL A 100 23.92 8.21 -8.30
C VAL A 100 24.44 7.79 -8.57
N THR A 101 24.40 7.64 -8.76
CA THR A 101 24.65 7.42 -9.05
C THR A 101 25.23 7.33 -9.38
N ASP A 102 25.18 7.42 -9.35
CA ASP A 102 25.53 7.40 -9.73
C ASP A 102 26.16 7.04 -9.96
N LEU A 103 26.24 6.84 -10.02
CA LEU A 103 26.73 6.54 -10.31
C LEU A 103 27.33 6.06 -10.75
N ALA A 104 27.34 5.71 -10.92
CA ALA A 104 27.80 5.32 -11.40
C ALA A 104 28.47 5.19 -11.70
N ALA A 105 28.68 5.12 -11.77
CA ALA A 105 29.14 5.01 -12.14
C ALA A 105 29.40 5.01 -12.44
#